data_44b077a12035d6177cf334f6ce1014dc
#
_entry.id   44b077a12035d6177cf334f6ce1014dc
#
_cell.length_a   1.000
_cell.length_b   1.000
_cell.length_c   1.000
_cell.angle_alpha   90.00
_cell.angle_beta   90.00
_cell.angle_gamma   90.00
#
_symmetry.space_group_name_H-M   'P 1'
#
loop_
_entity.id
_entity.type
_entity.pdbx_description
1 polymer ?
#
loop_
_entity_poly.entity_id
_entity_poly.type
_entity_poly.pdbx_seq_one_letter_code
_entity_poly.pdbx_strand_id
1 'polypeptide(L)'
;GMHINEDHFIAEIIDPDTGEVLPEGSEGELVFTSITKKAFPLLRYRTRDICTLTREKCPCGRTHVKMSKPRGRTDDMLIIRGVNVFPSQIETVLLNYGYPANYQIIVDRVHSTDTLDVQVEMTPEMFTDKVGEVDRRQKELVDGLRSMLGLSAKVTLVAPKSIVRSEGKAVRVIDKRKI
;
A
#
# COMPACT_ATOMS: atom_id res chain seq x y z
N GLY A 1 9.07 -1.54 14.75
CA GLY A 1 10.08 -1.34 13.69
C GLY A 1 11.10 -2.47 13.63
N MET A 2 11.87 -2.50 12.58
CA MET A 2 12.93 -3.49 12.35
C MET A 2 14.29 -2.79 12.51
N HIS A 3 15.27 -3.45 13.16
CA HIS A 3 16.61 -2.89 13.25
C HIS A 3 17.40 -3.20 11.98
N ILE A 4 18.14 -2.21 11.49
CA ILE A 4 19.04 -2.37 10.36
C ILE A 4 20.36 -2.96 10.84
N ASN A 5 20.91 -3.93 10.13
CA ASN A 5 22.26 -4.44 10.36
C ASN A 5 23.26 -3.44 9.75
N GLU A 6 23.63 -2.41 10.53
CA GLU A 6 24.49 -1.31 10.08
C GLU A 6 25.94 -1.73 9.80
N ASP A 7 26.35 -2.89 10.25
CA ASP A 7 27.60 -3.56 9.90
C ASP A 7 27.61 -4.14 8.47
N HIS A 8 26.44 -4.30 7.86
CA HIS A 8 26.26 -4.85 6.51
C HIS A 8 25.64 -3.87 5.53
N PHE A 9 24.81 -2.91 6.02
CA PHE A 9 24.05 -2.03 5.18
C PHE A 9 24.05 -0.59 5.70
N ILE A 10 24.20 0.35 4.78
CA ILE A 10 23.84 1.76 5.00
C ILE A 10 22.40 1.92 4.51
N ALA A 11 21.52 2.45 5.37
CA ALA A 11 20.14 2.77 5.04
C ALA A 11 19.96 4.28 4.93
N GLU A 12 19.28 4.74 3.89
CA GLU A 12 18.93 6.13 3.63
C GLU A 12 17.42 6.21 3.38
N ILE A 13 16.81 7.33 3.73
CA ILE A 13 15.47 7.71 3.23
C ILE A 13 15.67 8.83 2.23
N ILE A 14 15.10 8.69 1.06
CA ILE A 14 15.19 9.69 0.00
C ILE A 14 13.81 10.19 -0.42
N ASP A 15 13.76 11.39 -0.94
CA ASP A 15 12.64 11.87 -1.72
C ASP A 15 12.55 11.02 -3.02
N PRO A 16 11.39 10.38 -3.32
CA PRO A 16 11.29 9.49 -4.47
C PRO A 16 11.42 10.20 -5.83
N ASP A 17 11.13 11.50 -5.89
CA ASP A 17 11.13 12.29 -7.13
C ASP A 17 12.51 12.93 -7.38
N THR A 18 13.10 13.57 -6.36
CA THR A 18 14.38 14.25 -6.49
C THR A 18 15.59 13.33 -6.23
N GLY A 19 15.42 12.26 -5.46
CA GLY A 19 16.50 11.37 -5.02
C GLY A 19 17.38 11.96 -3.91
N GLU A 20 17.04 13.14 -3.37
CA GLU A 20 17.74 13.76 -2.26
C GLU A 20 17.51 13.02 -0.95
N VAL A 21 18.53 12.96 -0.10
CA VAL A 21 18.44 12.34 1.22
C VAL A 21 17.61 13.23 2.14
N LEU A 22 16.60 12.65 2.76
CA LEU A 22 15.73 13.34 3.69
C LEU A 22 16.26 13.27 5.13
N PRO A 23 15.91 14.26 5.98
CA PRO A 23 16.27 14.23 7.41
C PRO A 23 15.72 13.00 8.14
N GLU A 24 16.39 12.63 9.23
CA GLU A 24 15.94 11.54 10.11
C GLU A 24 14.50 11.76 10.60
N GLY A 25 13.70 10.69 10.63
CA GLY A 25 12.28 10.73 10.97
C GLY A 25 11.35 11.10 9.83
N SER A 26 11.89 11.59 8.70
CA SER A 26 11.08 11.84 7.50
C SER A 26 10.56 10.54 6.89
N GLU A 27 9.39 10.61 6.26
CA GLU A 27 8.86 9.54 5.43
C GLU A 27 9.36 9.70 3.99
N GLY A 28 9.83 8.62 3.39
CA GLY A 28 10.32 8.63 2.02
C GLY A 28 10.69 7.23 1.55
N GLU A 29 11.30 7.12 0.37
CA GLU A 29 11.72 5.85 -0.20
C GLU A 29 12.98 5.34 0.50
N LEU A 30 12.93 4.06 0.94
CA LEU A 30 14.06 3.38 1.54
C LEU A 30 15.08 2.97 0.48
N VAL A 31 16.34 3.29 0.76
CA VAL A 31 17.50 2.96 -0.07
C VAL A 31 18.51 2.21 0.75
N PHE A 32 19.11 1.17 0.18
CA PHE A 32 20.19 0.41 0.79
C PHE A 32 21.47 0.44 -0.03
N THR A 33 22.60 0.63 0.66
CA THR A 33 23.94 0.34 0.15
C THR A 33 24.53 -0.81 0.93
N SER A 34 24.94 -1.89 0.23
CA SER A 34 25.62 -3.01 0.88
C SER A 34 27.10 -2.71 1.09
N ILE A 35 27.62 -2.96 2.31
CA ILE A 35 29.02 -2.69 2.67
C ILE A 35 29.87 -3.96 2.53
N THR A 36 29.34 -5.12 2.91
CA THR A 36 30.08 -6.37 3.02
C THR A 36 29.82 -7.37 1.89
N LYS A 37 28.81 -7.11 1.06
CA LYS A 37 28.39 -8.02 0.00
C LYS A 37 29.36 -7.95 -1.19
N LYS A 38 30.17 -9.00 -1.40
CA LYS A 38 31.18 -9.07 -2.48
C LYS A 38 30.56 -9.49 -3.82
N ALA A 39 29.67 -10.46 -3.79
CA ALA A 39 28.92 -10.88 -4.97
C ALA A 39 27.65 -10.05 -5.11
N PHE A 40 27.47 -9.41 -6.24
CA PHE A 40 26.34 -8.53 -6.52
C PHE A 40 26.19 -7.38 -5.49
N PRO A 41 27.17 -6.46 -5.38
CA PRO A 41 27.10 -5.33 -4.49
C PRO A 41 25.97 -4.40 -4.91
N LEU A 42 25.23 -3.89 -3.92
CA LEU A 42 24.17 -2.93 -4.13
C LEU A 42 24.67 -1.55 -3.70
N LEU A 43 24.69 -0.58 -4.63
CA LEU A 43 25.01 0.82 -4.35
C LEU A 43 23.74 1.65 -4.50
N ARG A 44 23.29 2.27 -3.41
CA ARG A 44 22.06 3.07 -3.34
C ARG A 44 20.87 2.39 -4.05
N TYR A 45 20.66 1.12 -3.69
CA TYR A 45 19.55 0.33 -4.24
C TYR A 45 18.22 0.87 -3.74
N ARG A 46 17.41 1.38 -4.63
CA ARG A 46 16.06 1.88 -4.36
C ARG A 46 15.11 0.71 -4.18
N THR A 47 14.57 0.54 -2.96
CA THR A 47 13.63 -0.56 -2.66
C THR A 47 12.24 -0.31 -3.19
N ARG A 48 11.92 0.95 -3.44
CA ARG A 48 10.57 1.47 -3.71
C ARG A 48 9.61 1.43 -2.52
N ASP A 49 10.04 0.94 -1.39
CA ASP A 49 9.23 0.90 -0.18
C ASP A 49 9.27 2.24 0.56
N ILE A 50 8.11 2.74 0.99
CA ILE A 50 7.98 3.96 1.79
C ILE A 50 8.14 3.62 3.26
N CYS A 51 9.18 4.17 3.88
CA CYS A 51 9.55 3.93 5.26
C CYS A 51 9.97 5.21 5.97
N THR A 52 10.21 5.11 7.29
CA THR A 52 10.92 6.10 8.09
C THR A 52 12.11 5.42 8.77
N LEU A 53 13.19 6.17 9.01
CA LEU A 53 14.32 5.73 9.83
C LEU A 53 14.40 6.55 11.11
N THR A 54 14.77 5.91 12.23
CA THR A 54 14.98 6.60 13.52
C THR A 54 16.13 5.97 14.30
N ARG A 55 16.92 6.82 14.98
CA ARG A 55 17.98 6.41 15.92
C ARG A 55 17.55 6.47 17.38
N GLU A 56 16.24 6.71 17.63
CA GLU A 56 15.72 6.70 19.00
C GLU A 56 16.05 5.39 19.72
N LYS A 57 16.38 5.52 21.01
CA LYS A 57 16.70 4.38 21.87
C LYS A 57 15.58 3.35 21.87
N CYS A 58 15.89 2.13 21.52
CA CYS A 58 14.92 1.03 21.52
C CYS A 58 14.80 0.42 22.94
N PRO A 59 13.58 0.11 23.42
CA PRO A 59 13.41 -0.61 24.68
C PRO A 59 14.13 -1.96 24.75
N CYS A 60 14.45 -2.58 23.59
CA CYS A 60 15.22 -3.83 23.54
C CYS A 60 16.73 -3.65 23.80
N GLY A 61 17.20 -2.41 24.02
CA GLY A 61 18.61 -2.09 24.32
C GLY A 61 19.52 -1.93 23.09
N ARG A 62 19.07 -2.25 21.87
CA ARG A 62 19.86 -2.05 20.64
C ARG A 62 19.95 -0.57 20.27
N THR A 63 21.11 -0.19 19.74
CA THR A 63 21.42 1.18 19.28
C THR A 63 21.37 1.34 17.77
N HIS A 64 21.13 0.25 17.04
CA HIS A 64 21.00 0.26 15.59
C HIS A 64 19.85 1.11 15.11
N VAL A 65 19.97 1.73 13.93
CA VAL A 65 18.89 2.40 13.24
C VAL A 65 17.68 1.47 13.12
N LYS A 66 16.51 2.00 13.40
CA LYS A 66 15.23 1.30 13.21
C LYS A 66 14.52 1.85 11.98
N MET A 67 14.01 0.96 11.15
CA MET A 67 13.05 1.30 10.10
C MET A 67 11.62 0.98 10.54
N SER A 68 10.67 1.76 10.09
CA SER A 68 9.25 1.44 10.21
C SER A 68 8.90 0.21 9.38
N LYS A 69 7.70 -0.36 9.59
CA LYS A 69 7.13 -1.23 8.56
C LYS A 69 6.88 -0.40 7.30
N PRO A 70 7.11 -0.96 6.10
CA PRO A 70 6.72 -0.29 4.86
C PRO A 70 5.23 0.07 4.89
N ARG A 71 4.90 1.31 4.53
CA ARG A 71 3.53 1.82 4.44
C ARG A 71 2.92 1.66 3.06
N GLY A 72 3.76 1.51 2.05
CA GLY A 72 3.40 1.35 0.66
C GLY A 72 4.64 1.32 -0.20
N ARG A 73 4.46 1.38 -1.52
CA ARG A 73 5.54 1.43 -2.51
C ARG A 73 5.34 2.61 -3.44
N THR A 74 6.44 3.25 -3.85
CA THR A 74 6.38 4.37 -4.81
C THR A 74 5.90 3.93 -6.19
N ASP A 75 6.19 2.70 -6.60
CA ASP A 75 5.78 2.12 -7.88
C ASP A 75 4.35 1.53 -7.88
N ASP A 76 3.72 1.39 -6.71
CA ASP A 76 2.31 0.99 -6.57
C ASP A 76 1.37 2.19 -6.36
N MET A 77 1.91 3.41 -6.31
CA MET A 77 1.14 4.62 -6.05
C MET A 77 0.26 4.98 -7.26
N LEU A 78 -1.00 5.23 -6.99
CA LEU A 78 -1.97 5.72 -7.97
C LEU A 78 -2.27 7.19 -7.71
N ILE A 79 -2.19 8.04 -8.73
CA ILE A 79 -2.66 9.42 -8.63
C ILE A 79 -4.09 9.46 -9.16
N ILE A 80 -5.05 9.75 -8.28
CA ILE A 80 -6.49 9.76 -8.61
C ILE A 80 -7.04 11.12 -8.21
N ARG A 81 -7.48 11.90 -9.16
CA ARG A 81 -7.99 13.28 -8.94
C ARG A 81 -7.02 14.14 -8.11
N GLY A 82 -5.70 14.01 -8.36
CA GLY A 82 -4.66 14.73 -7.63
C GLY A 82 -4.33 14.20 -6.23
N VAL A 83 -4.91 13.08 -5.82
CA VAL A 83 -4.64 12.44 -4.53
C VAL A 83 -3.79 11.20 -4.75
N ASN A 84 -2.72 11.05 -3.94
CA ASN A 84 -1.89 9.86 -3.92
C ASN A 84 -2.62 8.74 -3.16
N VAL A 85 -2.92 7.65 -3.85
CA VAL A 85 -3.61 6.48 -3.32
C VAL A 85 -2.69 5.27 -3.39
N PHE A 86 -2.51 4.60 -2.26
CA PHE A 86 -1.75 3.35 -2.20
C PHE A 86 -2.70 2.15 -2.04
N PRO A 87 -2.52 1.07 -2.81
CA PRO A 87 -3.31 -0.17 -2.63
C PRO A 87 -3.30 -0.70 -1.20
N SER A 88 -2.20 -0.51 -0.46
CA SER A 88 -2.07 -0.88 0.94
C SER A 88 -3.03 -0.14 1.88
N GLN A 89 -3.39 1.11 1.58
CA GLN A 89 -4.39 1.87 2.35
C GLN A 89 -5.78 1.24 2.18
N ILE A 90 -6.13 0.88 0.94
CA ILE A 90 -7.39 0.19 0.64
C ILE A 90 -7.43 -1.16 1.37
N GLU A 91 -6.37 -1.96 1.27
CA GLU A 91 -6.27 -3.24 1.97
C GLU A 91 -6.46 -3.11 3.48
N THR A 92 -5.84 -2.09 4.08
CA THR A 92 -5.99 -1.81 5.52
C THR A 92 -7.44 -1.58 5.92
N VAL A 93 -8.19 -0.80 5.11
CA VAL A 93 -9.62 -0.58 5.37
C VAL A 93 -10.38 -1.91 5.26
N LEU A 94 -10.17 -2.67 4.19
CA LEU A 94 -10.86 -3.95 3.98
C LEU A 94 -10.65 -4.92 5.15
N LEU A 95 -9.40 -5.08 5.60
CA LEU A 95 -9.05 -5.94 6.72
C LEU A 95 -9.69 -5.47 8.03
N ASN A 96 -9.74 -4.17 8.29
CA ASN A 96 -10.37 -3.60 9.48
C ASN A 96 -11.90 -3.86 9.53
N TYR A 97 -12.53 -3.98 8.39
CA TYR A 97 -13.95 -4.34 8.27
C TYR A 97 -14.20 -5.86 8.13
N GLY A 98 -13.15 -6.68 8.31
CA GLY A 98 -13.22 -8.14 8.31
C GLY A 98 -13.29 -8.79 6.92
N TYR A 99 -13.00 -8.04 5.85
CA TYR A 99 -12.93 -8.61 4.50
C TYR A 99 -11.59 -9.29 4.24
N PRO A 100 -11.54 -10.33 3.42
CA PRO A 100 -10.29 -10.94 3.01
C PRO A 100 -9.49 -9.99 2.10
N ALA A 101 -8.17 -10.20 2.01
CA ALA A 101 -7.30 -9.46 1.10
C ALA A 101 -7.50 -9.84 -0.39
N ASN A 102 -8.74 -10.17 -0.77
CA ASN A 102 -9.12 -10.53 -2.14
C ASN A 102 -9.97 -9.40 -2.72
N TYR A 103 -9.28 -8.48 -3.37
CA TYR A 103 -9.89 -7.29 -3.95
C TYR A 103 -9.19 -6.90 -5.24
N GLN A 104 -9.85 -6.09 -6.04
CA GLN A 104 -9.33 -5.51 -7.26
C GLN A 104 -9.65 -4.01 -7.30
N ILE A 105 -8.67 -3.22 -7.64
CA ILE A 105 -8.77 -1.76 -7.80
C ILE A 105 -8.86 -1.49 -9.28
N ILE A 106 -9.94 -0.87 -9.72
CA ILE A 106 -10.14 -0.47 -11.11
C ILE A 106 -10.11 1.04 -11.16
N VAL A 107 -9.15 1.58 -11.89
CA VAL A 107 -9.03 3.00 -12.18
C VAL A 107 -9.41 3.24 -13.63
N ASP A 108 -10.30 4.18 -13.86
CA ASP A 108 -10.75 4.55 -15.21
C ASP A 108 -10.89 6.07 -15.31
N ARG A 109 -11.06 6.58 -16.51
CA ARG A 109 -11.31 8.01 -16.76
C ARG A 109 -12.61 8.18 -17.57
N VAL A 110 -13.61 8.75 -16.89
CA VAL A 110 -14.94 9.01 -17.47
C VAL A 110 -15.17 10.52 -17.51
N HIS A 111 -15.49 11.07 -18.66
CA HIS A 111 -15.71 12.52 -18.84
C HIS A 111 -14.57 13.37 -18.24
N SER A 112 -13.33 13.03 -18.53
CA SER A 112 -12.11 13.70 -18.03
C SER A 112 -11.90 13.65 -16.51
N THR A 113 -12.66 12.83 -15.79
CA THR A 113 -12.53 12.65 -14.35
C THR A 113 -12.12 11.21 -14.04
N ASP A 114 -11.09 11.06 -13.20
CA ASP A 114 -10.66 9.73 -12.75
C ASP A 114 -11.69 9.12 -11.81
N THR A 115 -12.02 7.85 -12.06
CA THR A 115 -12.91 7.05 -11.23
C THR A 115 -12.12 5.96 -10.53
N LEU A 116 -12.50 5.66 -9.29
CA LEU A 116 -11.93 4.58 -8.48
C LEU A 116 -13.05 3.62 -8.12
N ASP A 117 -12.96 2.37 -8.57
CA ASP A 117 -13.86 1.28 -8.19
C ASP A 117 -13.05 0.19 -7.48
N VAL A 118 -13.50 -0.20 -6.29
CA VAL A 118 -12.88 -1.25 -5.49
C VAL A 118 -13.83 -2.44 -5.45
N GLN A 119 -13.49 -3.50 -6.18
CA GLN A 119 -14.22 -4.76 -6.14
C GLN A 119 -13.68 -5.61 -4.99
N VAL A 120 -14.57 -6.06 -4.10
CA VAL A 120 -14.20 -6.77 -2.87
C VAL A 120 -14.95 -8.09 -2.79
N GLU A 121 -14.22 -9.19 -2.65
CA GLU A 121 -14.86 -10.47 -2.39
C GLU A 121 -15.45 -10.53 -0.97
N MET A 122 -16.68 -10.96 -0.88
CA MET A 122 -17.28 -11.34 0.40
C MET A 122 -16.74 -12.70 0.85
N THR A 123 -16.69 -12.92 2.16
CA THR A 123 -16.52 -14.28 2.70
C THR A 123 -17.83 -15.08 2.53
N PRO A 124 -17.79 -16.42 2.54
CA PRO A 124 -19.01 -17.22 2.49
C PRO A 124 -20.03 -16.83 3.57
N GLU A 125 -19.55 -16.43 4.76
CA GLU A 125 -20.40 -16.03 5.90
C GLU A 125 -21.04 -14.65 5.68
N MET A 126 -20.41 -13.79 4.90
CA MET A 126 -20.92 -12.46 4.54
C MET A 126 -21.88 -12.52 3.35
N PHE A 127 -21.80 -13.57 2.55
CA PHE A 127 -22.62 -13.73 1.36
C PHE A 127 -24.03 -14.15 1.78
N THR A 128 -24.99 -13.25 1.58
CA THR A 128 -26.39 -13.42 1.99
C THR A 128 -27.33 -12.91 0.92
N ASP A 129 -28.51 -13.49 0.81
CA ASP A 129 -29.56 -13.03 -0.10
C ASP A 129 -30.33 -11.80 0.42
N LYS A 130 -29.96 -11.30 1.61
CA LYS A 130 -30.57 -10.10 2.19
C LYS A 130 -29.94 -8.84 1.62
N VAL A 131 -30.53 -8.29 0.59
CA VAL A 131 -30.06 -7.08 -0.12
C VAL A 131 -29.73 -5.94 0.83
N GLY A 132 -30.58 -5.64 1.82
CA GLY A 132 -30.35 -4.56 2.77
C GLY A 132 -29.10 -4.72 3.66
N GLU A 133 -28.65 -5.95 3.90
CA GLU A 133 -27.41 -6.20 4.62
C GLU A 133 -26.19 -5.95 3.73
N VAL A 134 -26.27 -6.37 2.48
CA VAL A 134 -25.21 -6.11 1.48
C VAL A 134 -25.04 -4.60 1.26
N ASP A 135 -26.15 -3.87 1.09
CA ASP A 135 -26.12 -2.41 0.90
C ASP A 135 -25.51 -1.68 2.11
N ARG A 136 -25.86 -2.11 3.33
CA ARG A 136 -25.26 -1.54 4.55
C ARG A 136 -23.75 -1.75 4.58
N ARG A 137 -23.28 -2.98 4.35
CA ARG A 137 -21.85 -3.32 4.33
C ARG A 137 -21.09 -2.54 3.26
N GLN A 138 -21.68 -2.40 2.07
CA GLN A 138 -21.11 -1.63 0.99
C GLN A 138 -20.96 -0.16 1.38
N LYS A 139 -21.97 0.44 2.02
CA LYS A 139 -21.93 1.82 2.50
C LYS A 139 -20.87 2.02 3.57
N GLU A 140 -20.76 1.11 4.54
CA GLU A 140 -19.72 1.14 5.57
C GLU A 140 -18.30 1.15 4.96
N LEU A 141 -18.05 0.34 3.92
CA LEU A 141 -16.77 0.35 3.19
C LEU A 141 -16.52 1.65 2.42
N VAL A 142 -17.55 2.20 1.76
CA VAL A 142 -17.44 3.49 1.06
C VAL A 142 -17.04 4.59 2.02
N ASP A 143 -17.68 4.65 3.20
CA ASP A 143 -17.38 5.65 4.23
C ASP A 143 -15.97 5.44 4.82
N GLY A 144 -15.57 4.20 5.07
CA GLY A 144 -14.23 3.85 5.55
C GLY A 144 -13.13 4.23 4.54
N LEU A 145 -13.33 3.90 3.28
CA LEU A 145 -12.40 4.28 2.21
C LEU A 145 -12.31 5.79 2.03
N ARG A 146 -13.45 6.49 2.07
CA ARG A 146 -13.47 7.95 1.99
C ARG A 146 -12.71 8.60 3.15
N SER A 147 -12.85 8.07 4.34
CA SER A 147 -12.12 8.56 5.54
C SER A 147 -10.61 8.35 5.40
N MET A 148 -10.19 7.20 4.87
CA MET A 148 -8.78 6.85 4.72
C MET A 148 -8.11 7.58 3.56
N LEU A 149 -8.77 7.66 2.40
CA LEU A 149 -8.17 8.14 1.16
C LEU A 149 -8.39 9.63 0.91
N GLY A 150 -9.36 10.26 1.60
CA GLY A 150 -9.75 11.65 1.33
C GLY A 150 -10.53 11.84 0.01
N LEU A 151 -10.90 10.75 -0.66
CA LEU A 151 -11.67 10.79 -1.91
C LEU A 151 -12.75 9.71 -1.92
N SER A 152 -13.79 9.90 -2.73
CA SER A 152 -14.86 8.93 -2.87
C SER A 152 -14.46 7.83 -3.85
N ALA A 153 -14.60 6.58 -3.42
CA ALA A 153 -14.46 5.38 -4.23
C ALA A 153 -15.83 4.70 -4.37
N LYS A 154 -16.08 4.09 -5.53
CA LYS A 154 -17.15 3.12 -5.68
C LYS A 154 -16.69 1.81 -5.09
N VAL A 155 -17.56 1.11 -4.39
CA VAL A 155 -17.31 -0.24 -3.88
C VAL A 155 -18.30 -1.20 -4.52
N THR A 156 -17.80 -2.33 -5.00
CA THR A 156 -18.64 -3.40 -5.56
C THR A 156 -18.34 -4.68 -4.79
N LEU A 157 -19.29 -5.15 -4.00
CA LEU A 157 -19.19 -6.44 -3.32
C LEU A 157 -19.49 -7.56 -4.31
N VAL A 158 -18.59 -8.53 -4.40
CA VAL A 158 -18.70 -9.65 -5.32
C VAL A 158 -18.73 -10.98 -4.59
N ALA A 159 -19.27 -12.01 -5.23
CA ALA A 159 -19.38 -13.35 -4.66
C ALA A 159 -18.00 -13.94 -4.28
N PRO A 160 -17.93 -14.84 -3.30
CA PRO A 160 -16.69 -15.53 -2.96
C PRO A 160 -16.07 -16.23 -4.18
N LYS A 161 -14.74 -16.16 -4.31
CA LYS A 161 -13.95 -16.75 -5.40
C LYS A 161 -14.24 -16.22 -6.81
N SER A 162 -14.85 -15.03 -6.94
CA SER A 162 -15.14 -14.41 -8.24
C SER A 162 -13.97 -13.63 -8.82
N ILE A 163 -13.01 -13.16 -7.98
CA ILE A 163 -11.80 -12.51 -8.44
C ILE A 163 -10.76 -13.56 -8.80
N VAL A 164 -10.22 -13.48 -10.03
CA VAL A 164 -9.21 -14.41 -10.52
C VAL A 164 -7.97 -14.37 -9.64
N ARG A 165 -7.51 -15.55 -9.20
CA ARG A 165 -6.26 -15.70 -8.46
C ARG A 165 -5.09 -15.71 -9.44
N SER A 166 -4.10 -14.86 -9.22
CA SER A 166 -2.85 -14.91 -9.98
C SER A 166 -1.89 -15.92 -9.34
N GLU A 167 -1.20 -16.70 -10.14
CA GLU A 167 -0.04 -17.46 -9.69
C GLU A 167 1.11 -16.46 -9.40
N GLY A 168 1.51 -16.34 -8.13
CA GLY A 168 2.53 -15.40 -7.68
C GLY A 168 1.97 -14.11 -7.08
N LYS A 169 2.54 -12.95 -7.42
CA LYS A 169 2.06 -11.64 -6.92
C LYS A 169 0.66 -11.33 -7.44
N ALA A 170 -0.27 -11.03 -6.54
CA ALA A 170 -1.62 -10.64 -6.92
C ALA A 170 -1.60 -9.32 -7.73
N VAL A 171 -2.13 -9.35 -8.94
CA VAL A 171 -2.38 -8.14 -9.74
C VAL A 171 -3.66 -7.50 -9.22
N ARG A 172 -3.50 -6.53 -8.33
CA ARG A 172 -4.63 -5.87 -7.66
C ARG A 172 -5.14 -4.64 -8.36
N VAL A 173 -4.32 -4.03 -9.23
CA VAL A 173 -4.64 -2.77 -9.91
C VAL A 173 -4.86 -3.03 -11.39
N ILE A 174 -6.00 -2.57 -11.89
CA ILE A 174 -6.33 -2.49 -13.31
C ILE A 174 -6.51 -1.00 -13.64
N ASP A 175 -5.49 -0.40 -14.22
CA ASP A 175 -5.58 0.98 -14.71
C ASP A 175 -6.02 0.96 -16.18
N LYS A 176 -7.24 1.44 -16.42
CA LYS A 176 -7.86 1.52 -17.75
C LYS A 176 -7.68 2.89 -18.40
N ARG A 177 -7.06 3.83 -17.69
CA ARG A 177 -6.83 5.16 -18.25
C ARG A 177 -5.88 5.04 -19.44
N LYS A 178 -6.30 5.56 -20.58
CA LYS A 178 -5.39 5.75 -21.72
C LYS A 178 -4.52 6.97 -21.40
N ILE A 179 -3.27 6.74 -21.13
CA ILE A 179 -2.22 7.76 -20.99
C ILE A 179 -1.65 8.04 -22.36
#